data_c3054aff2b6bc8b8c2b47f91fa4b716c
#
_entry.id   c3054aff2b6bc8b8c2b47f91fa4b716c
#
_cell.length_a   1.000
_cell.length_b   1.000
_cell.length_c   1.000
_cell.angle_alpha   90.00
_cell.angle_beta   90.00
_cell.angle_gamma   90.00
#
_symmetry.space_group_name_H-M   'P 1'
#
loop_
_entity.id
_entity.type
_entity.pdbx_description
1 polymer ?
#
loop_
_entity_poly.entity_id
_entity_poly.type
_entity_poly.pdbx_seq_one_letter_code
_entity_poly.pdbx_strand_id
1 'polypeptide(L)'
;MPASKHRKIRRPRPARPCGLPVMFRFSSNAEVDLQLIPHVELSKILDGTATEAAWHTLAFRINVGQVVATLYFAENQELRDAMDAAVIAVADVGKRFHLRGRLGVTGDEFRAIGQALNLTDDMQRACTRRQLLAATLQAENRATAHGPVEAGQIVHLAEAA
;
A
#
# COMPACT_ATOMS: atom_id res chain seq x y z
N MET A 1 9.18 68.27 -17.34
CA MET A 1 8.17 67.19 -17.27
C MET A 1 8.86 65.93 -16.88
N PRO A 2 8.62 65.30 -15.72
CA PRO A 2 9.26 64.05 -15.32
C PRO A 2 8.53 62.86 -15.90
N ALA A 3 9.31 61.94 -16.51
CA ALA A 3 8.83 60.73 -17.12
C ALA A 3 8.31 59.73 -16.07
N SER A 4 7.06 59.25 -16.26
CA SER A 4 6.41 58.21 -15.44
C SER A 4 7.16 56.91 -15.56
N LYS A 5 7.72 56.39 -14.45
CA LYS A 5 8.29 55.04 -14.35
C LYS A 5 7.16 54.04 -14.29
N HIS A 6 6.88 53.33 -15.37
CA HIS A 6 6.00 52.16 -15.39
C HIS A 6 6.53 51.09 -14.44
N ARG A 7 5.91 50.96 -13.29
CA ARG A 7 6.14 49.88 -12.33
C ARG A 7 5.64 48.59 -12.96
N LYS A 8 6.53 47.70 -13.42
CA LYS A 8 6.15 46.35 -13.87
C LYS A 8 5.49 45.59 -12.72
N ILE A 9 4.21 45.35 -12.84
CA ILE A 9 3.45 44.49 -11.92
C ILE A 9 4.04 43.09 -12.01
N ARG A 10 4.78 42.68 -10.97
CA ARG A 10 5.26 41.30 -10.85
C ARG A 10 4.02 40.40 -10.67
N ARG A 11 3.71 39.62 -11.70
CA ARG A 11 2.71 38.55 -11.56
C ARG A 11 3.17 37.60 -10.43
N PRO A 12 2.31 37.28 -9.46
CA PRO A 12 2.65 36.31 -8.44
C PRO A 12 2.99 34.97 -9.13
N ARG A 13 4.16 34.42 -8.82
CA ARG A 13 4.52 33.07 -9.28
C ARG A 13 3.48 32.11 -8.67
N PRO A 14 2.91 31.18 -9.47
CA PRO A 14 2.04 30.16 -8.91
C PRO A 14 2.80 29.42 -7.82
N ALA A 15 2.17 29.27 -6.66
CA ALA A 15 2.73 28.50 -5.57
C ALA A 15 3.07 27.10 -6.11
N ARG A 16 4.33 26.70 -6.02
CA ARG A 16 4.72 25.34 -6.35
C ARG A 16 3.99 24.42 -5.37
N PRO A 17 3.31 23.35 -5.85
CA PRO A 17 2.77 22.39 -4.92
C PRO A 17 3.92 21.92 -4.03
N CYS A 18 3.65 21.89 -2.72
CA CYS A 18 4.61 21.51 -1.68
C CYS A 18 4.83 19.98 -1.75
N GLY A 19 5.37 19.52 -2.88
CA GLY A 19 5.86 18.16 -3.04
C GLY A 19 7.29 18.09 -2.53
N LEU A 20 7.58 17.13 -1.69
CA LEU A 20 8.95 16.81 -1.31
C LEU A 20 9.83 16.71 -2.57
N PRO A 21 11.02 17.31 -2.58
CA PRO A 21 11.91 17.26 -3.74
C PRO A 21 12.10 15.80 -4.18
N VAL A 22 12.03 15.54 -5.48
CA VAL A 22 12.23 14.22 -6.09
C VAL A 22 13.57 13.56 -5.69
N MET A 23 14.47 14.32 -5.11
CA MET A 23 15.82 13.93 -4.66
C MET A 23 15.89 13.64 -3.15
N PHE A 24 14.78 13.64 -2.42
CA PHE A 24 14.80 13.28 -1.00
C PHE A 24 15.03 11.76 -0.90
N ARG A 25 16.25 11.34 -0.60
CA ARG A 25 16.56 9.97 -0.17
C ARG A 25 16.28 9.94 1.33
N PHE A 26 15.36 9.07 1.75
CA PHE A 26 15.31 8.72 3.17
C PHE A 26 16.68 8.16 3.58
N SER A 27 17.09 8.40 4.83
CA SER A 27 18.24 7.68 5.36
C SER A 27 17.95 6.18 5.24
N SER A 28 18.96 5.37 4.99
CA SER A 28 18.81 3.92 4.90
C SER A 28 18.03 3.32 6.09
N ASN A 29 18.18 3.89 7.26
CA ASN A 29 17.48 3.46 8.48
C ASN A 29 15.98 3.77 8.43
N ALA A 30 15.57 4.97 7.98
CA ALA A 30 14.15 5.30 7.87
C ALA A 30 13.42 4.46 6.81
N GLU A 31 14.11 4.05 5.75
CA GLU A 31 13.55 3.15 4.73
C GLU A 31 13.35 1.75 5.30
N VAL A 32 14.33 1.23 6.04
CA VAL A 32 14.24 -0.05 6.74
C VAL A 32 13.13 -0.02 7.78
N ASP A 33 13.00 1.05 8.57
CA ASP A 33 11.94 1.20 9.57
C ASP A 33 10.55 1.16 8.92
N LEU A 34 10.36 1.84 7.78
CA LEU A 34 9.09 1.82 7.05
C LEU A 34 8.75 0.43 6.47
N GLN A 35 9.75 -0.33 6.03
CA GLN A 35 9.55 -1.70 5.54
C GLN A 35 9.17 -2.66 6.66
N LEU A 36 9.68 -2.46 7.89
CA LEU A 36 9.41 -3.33 9.03
C LEU A 36 8.00 -3.16 9.60
N ILE A 37 7.35 -2.00 9.44
CA ILE A 37 6.02 -1.74 10.01
C ILE A 37 5.01 -2.85 9.66
N PRO A 38 4.80 -3.26 8.40
CA PRO A 38 3.83 -4.30 8.08
C PRO A 38 4.16 -5.67 8.71
N HIS A 39 5.44 -6.01 8.84
CA HIS A 39 5.88 -7.25 9.49
C HIS A 39 5.57 -7.24 10.99
N VAL A 40 5.77 -6.10 11.65
CA VAL A 40 5.41 -5.91 13.06
C VAL A 40 3.89 -6.00 13.24
N GLU A 41 3.11 -5.38 12.35
CA GLU A 41 1.65 -5.46 12.42
C GLU A 41 1.13 -6.89 12.19
N LEU A 42 1.75 -7.67 11.29
CA LEU A 42 1.45 -9.09 11.13
C LEU A 42 1.73 -9.89 12.39
N SER A 43 2.85 -9.63 13.07
CA SER A 43 3.19 -10.28 14.34
C SER A 43 2.17 -9.94 15.44
N LYS A 44 1.71 -8.68 15.51
CA LYS A 44 0.66 -8.28 16.46
C LYS A 44 -0.67 -9.00 16.20
N ILE A 45 -1.02 -9.28 14.94
CA ILE A 45 -2.23 -10.07 14.61
C ILE A 45 -2.06 -11.50 15.12
N LEU A 46 -0.89 -12.09 14.95
CA LEU A 46 -0.59 -13.45 15.44
C LEU A 46 -0.69 -13.51 16.97
N ASP A 47 -0.18 -12.51 17.67
CA ASP A 47 -0.19 -12.41 19.14
C ASP A 47 -1.56 -11.98 19.69
N GLY A 48 -2.52 -11.62 18.83
CA GLY A 48 -3.85 -11.17 19.24
C GLY A 48 -3.89 -9.77 19.85
N THR A 49 -2.83 -8.97 19.68
CA THR A 49 -2.71 -7.59 20.20
C THR A 49 -2.98 -6.51 19.15
N ALA A 50 -3.27 -6.93 17.91
CA ALA A 50 -3.48 -6.02 16.78
C ALA A 50 -4.79 -5.24 16.89
N THR A 51 -4.77 -4.03 16.37
CA THR A 51 -5.95 -3.19 16.14
C THR A 51 -6.39 -3.25 14.69
N GLU A 52 -7.57 -2.74 14.37
CA GLU A 52 -8.07 -2.62 13.00
C GLU A 52 -7.08 -1.87 12.09
N ALA A 53 -6.39 -0.84 12.61
CA ALA A 53 -5.37 -0.11 11.89
C ALA A 53 -4.20 -1.00 11.43
N ALA A 54 -3.85 -2.02 12.20
CA ALA A 54 -2.84 -3.01 11.81
C ALA A 54 -3.26 -3.79 10.56
N TRP A 55 -4.53 -4.23 10.52
CA TRP A 55 -5.08 -4.91 9.34
C TRP A 55 -5.10 -3.98 8.11
N HIS A 56 -5.52 -2.72 8.25
CA HIS A 56 -5.48 -1.75 7.15
C HIS A 56 -4.06 -1.54 6.62
N THR A 57 -3.07 -1.46 7.49
CA THR A 57 -1.66 -1.33 7.09
C THR A 57 -1.21 -2.53 6.26
N LEU A 58 -1.55 -3.76 6.67
CA LEU A 58 -1.24 -4.97 5.91
C LEU A 58 -1.97 -5.01 4.58
N ALA A 59 -3.29 -4.76 4.58
CA ALA A 59 -4.11 -4.77 3.38
C ALA A 59 -3.59 -3.78 2.34
N PHE A 60 -3.25 -2.57 2.77
CA PHE A 60 -2.67 -1.57 1.88
C PHE A 60 -1.32 -2.00 1.30
N ARG A 61 -0.42 -2.53 2.15
CA ARG A 61 0.90 -2.98 1.73
C ARG A 61 0.82 -4.11 0.70
N ILE A 62 -0.03 -5.11 0.94
CA ILE A 62 -0.25 -6.23 0.03
C ILE A 62 -0.87 -5.76 -1.29
N ASN A 63 -1.86 -4.85 -1.25
CA ASN A 63 -2.45 -4.28 -2.46
C ASN A 63 -1.44 -3.51 -3.31
N VAL A 64 -0.56 -2.72 -2.70
CA VAL A 64 0.54 -2.05 -3.42
C VAL A 64 1.47 -3.09 -4.04
N GLY A 65 1.84 -4.14 -3.31
CA GLY A 65 2.67 -5.24 -3.81
C GLY A 65 2.02 -5.95 -5.02
N GLN A 66 0.72 -6.24 -4.96
CA GLN A 66 -0.02 -6.84 -6.06
C GLN A 66 -0.03 -5.95 -7.31
N VAL A 67 -0.23 -4.63 -7.13
CA VAL A 67 -0.16 -3.67 -8.25
C VAL A 67 1.23 -3.64 -8.86
N VAL A 68 2.28 -3.62 -8.03
CA VAL A 68 3.69 -3.67 -8.50
C VAL A 68 3.94 -4.94 -9.29
N ALA A 69 3.55 -6.11 -8.75
CA ALA A 69 3.69 -7.40 -9.43
C ALA A 69 3.00 -7.41 -10.78
N THR A 70 1.77 -6.90 -10.86
CA THR A 70 0.97 -6.85 -12.09
C THR A 70 1.58 -5.92 -13.14
N LEU A 71 2.07 -4.74 -12.75
CA LEU A 71 2.54 -3.72 -13.69
C LEU A 71 3.98 -3.95 -14.17
N TYR A 72 4.85 -4.46 -13.30
CA TYR A 72 6.29 -4.46 -13.56
C TYR A 72 6.94 -5.84 -13.54
N PHE A 73 6.20 -6.86 -13.09
CA PHE A 73 6.69 -8.26 -13.01
C PHE A 73 5.67 -9.24 -13.60
N ALA A 74 4.92 -8.81 -14.62
CA ALA A 74 3.83 -9.56 -15.23
C ALA A 74 4.24 -10.95 -15.74
N GLU A 75 5.50 -11.13 -16.16
CA GLU A 75 6.04 -12.40 -16.64
C GLU A 75 6.30 -13.43 -15.53
N ASN A 76 6.35 -12.99 -14.26
CA ASN A 76 6.59 -13.88 -13.14
C ASN A 76 5.27 -14.37 -12.54
N GLN A 77 4.80 -15.51 -13.02
CA GLN A 77 3.54 -16.11 -12.58
C GLN A 77 3.58 -16.50 -11.09
N GLU A 78 4.65 -17.12 -10.63
CA GLU A 78 4.78 -17.55 -9.23
C GLU A 78 4.69 -16.38 -8.25
N LEU A 79 5.28 -15.24 -8.62
CA LEU A 79 5.19 -14.01 -7.84
C LEU A 79 3.75 -13.50 -7.76
N ARG A 80 3.02 -13.50 -8.88
CA ARG A 80 1.63 -13.06 -8.93
C ARG A 80 0.73 -13.98 -8.12
N ASP A 81 0.90 -15.28 -8.25
CA ASP A 81 0.13 -16.28 -7.50
C ASP A 81 0.35 -16.13 -5.99
N ALA A 82 1.58 -15.86 -5.56
CA ALA A 82 1.90 -15.59 -4.16
C ALA A 82 1.23 -14.31 -3.66
N MET A 83 1.21 -13.24 -4.47
CA MET A 83 0.53 -11.99 -4.12
C MET A 83 -0.98 -12.17 -4.04
N ASP A 84 -1.58 -12.90 -4.98
CA ASP A 84 -3.03 -13.17 -5.00
C ASP A 84 -3.45 -14.04 -3.80
N ALA A 85 -2.66 -15.05 -3.45
CA ALA A 85 -2.89 -15.84 -2.23
C ALA A 85 -2.86 -14.97 -0.96
N ALA A 86 -1.95 -14.00 -0.89
CA ALA A 86 -1.88 -13.10 0.25
C ALA A 86 -3.06 -12.11 0.30
N VAL A 87 -3.55 -11.63 -0.85
CA VAL A 87 -4.76 -10.80 -0.92
C VAL A 87 -5.96 -11.56 -0.36
N ILE A 88 -6.13 -12.83 -0.76
CA ILE A 88 -7.19 -13.71 -0.22
C ILE A 88 -7.02 -13.88 1.29
N ALA A 89 -5.81 -14.18 1.76
CA ALA A 89 -5.53 -14.35 3.18
C ALA A 89 -5.87 -13.10 4.00
N VAL A 90 -5.47 -11.90 3.55
CA VAL A 90 -5.80 -10.64 4.22
C VAL A 90 -7.30 -10.36 4.21
N ALA A 91 -8.00 -10.68 3.12
CA ALA A 91 -9.45 -10.56 3.04
C ALA A 91 -10.16 -11.50 4.04
N ASP A 92 -9.70 -12.73 4.18
CA ASP A 92 -10.27 -13.70 5.12
C ASP A 92 -10.01 -13.32 6.58
N VAL A 93 -8.85 -12.73 6.90
CA VAL A 93 -8.59 -12.11 8.21
C VAL A 93 -9.59 -10.99 8.48
N GLY A 94 -9.85 -10.11 7.51
CA GLY A 94 -10.82 -9.03 7.62
C GLY A 94 -12.26 -9.52 7.81
N LYS A 95 -12.69 -10.53 7.06
CA LYS A 95 -14.01 -11.17 7.23
C LYS A 95 -14.18 -11.74 8.65
N ARG A 96 -13.18 -12.45 9.16
CA ARG A 96 -13.21 -12.98 10.52
C ARG A 96 -13.25 -11.89 11.58
N PHE A 97 -12.50 -10.81 11.37
CA PHE A 97 -12.55 -9.64 12.25
C PHE A 97 -13.96 -9.07 12.32
N HIS A 98 -14.60 -8.87 11.17
CA HIS A 98 -15.97 -8.35 11.11
C HIS A 98 -16.97 -9.27 11.84
N LEU A 99 -16.83 -10.59 11.67
CA LEU A 99 -17.76 -11.56 12.28
C LEU A 99 -17.53 -11.77 13.78
N ARG A 100 -16.28 -11.66 14.25
CA ARG A 100 -15.89 -12.07 15.61
C ARG A 100 -15.40 -10.92 16.49
N GLY A 101 -15.24 -9.71 15.93
CA GLY A 101 -14.77 -8.53 16.65
C GLY A 101 -13.29 -8.58 17.05
N ARG A 102 -12.54 -9.58 16.59
CA ARG A 102 -11.10 -9.70 16.89
C ARG A 102 -10.33 -10.19 15.69
N LEU A 103 -9.14 -9.61 15.50
CA LEU A 103 -8.18 -10.04 14.49
C LEU A 103 -7.54 -11.35 14.92
N GLY A 104 -7.30 -12.20 13.93
CA GLY A 104 -6.59 -13.46 14.12
C GLY A 104 -6.19 -14.03 12.76
N VAL A 105 -5.07 -14.72 12.71
CA VAL A 105 -4.49 -15.29 11.50
C VAL A 105 -4.24 -16.79 11.74
N THR A 106 -4.51 -17.61 10.72
CA THR A 106 -4.11 -19.02 10.72
C THR A 106 -2.63 -19.16 10.34
N GLY A 107 -2.03 -20.31 10.60
CA GLY A 107 -0.62 -20.55 10.23
C GLY A 107 -0.37 -20.44 8.73
N ASP A 108 -1.32 -20.85 7.88
CA ASP A 108 -1.20 -20.77 6.42
C ASP A 108 -1.31 -19.33 5.94
N GLU A 109 -2.27 -18.57 6.46
CA GLU A 109 -2.44 -17.15 6.15
C GLU A 109 -1.23 -16.35 6.62
N PHE A 110 -0.70 -16.62 7.82
CA PHE A 110 0.50 -15.97 8.31
C PHE A 110 1.68 -16.20 7.37
N ARG A 111 1.87 -17.43 6.89
CA ARG A 111 2.92 -17.76 5.93
C ARG A 111 2.72 -17.04 4.59
N ALA A 112 1.49 -17.08 4.04
CA ALA A 112 1.19 -16.44 2.77
C ALA A 112 1.40 -14.91 2.83
N ILE A 113 0.89 -14.26 3.87
CA ILE A 113 1.07 -12.81 4.07
C ILE A 113 2.55 -12.47 4.28
N GLY A 114 3.25 -13.22 5.14
CA GLY A 114 4.67 -13.00 5.41
C GLY A 114 5.55 -13.17 4.17
N GLN A 115 5.29 -14.19 3.35
CA GLN A 115 5.97 -14.38 2.07
C GLN A 115 5.72 -13.20 1.12
N ALA A 116 4.48 -12.76 0.98
CA ALA A 116 4.14 -11.64 0.11
C ALA A 116 4.73 -10.30 0.58
N LEU A 117 4.85 -10.08 1.89
CA LEU A 117 5.56 -8.91 2.43
C LEU A 117 7.03 -8.93 2.02
N ASN A 118 7.72 -10.06 2.17
CA ASN A 118 9.12 -10.21 1.73
C ASN A 118 9.27 -9.95 0.22
N LEU A 119 8.39 -10.55 -0.60
CA LEU A 119 8.38 -10.34 -2.06
C LEU A 119 8.11 -8.87 -2.40
N THR A 120 7.22 -8.20 -1.67
CA THR A 120 6.94 -6.77 -1.86
C THR A 120 8.17 -5.93 -1.56
N ASP A 121 8.91 -6.24 -0.50
CA ASP A 121 10.16 -5.55 -0.16
C ASP A 121 11.23 -5.75 -1.24
N ASP A 122 11.36 -6.95 -1.78
CA ASP A 122 12.31 -7.25 -2.87
C ASP A 122 11.90 -6.53 -4.17
N MET A 123 10.64 -6.55 -4.54
CA MET A 123 10.13 -5.80 -5.69
C MET A 123 10.36 -4.30 -5.55
N GLN A 124 10.18 -3.74 -4.35
CA GLN A 124 10.42 -2.32 -4.11
C GLN A 124 11.89 -1.95 -4.29
N ARG A 125 12.82 -2.80 -3.89
CA ARG A 125 14.27 -2.57 -4.13
C ARG A 125 14.61 -2.60 -5.61
N ALA A 126 13.89 -3.40 -6.41
CA ALA A 126 14.09 -3.48 -7.86
C ALA A 126 13.39 -2.34 -8.64
N CYS A 127 12.38 -1.71 -8.08
CA CYS A 127 11.61 -0.65 -8.73
C CYS A 127 12.23 0.74 -8.54
N THR A 128 12.02 1.61 -9.52
CA THR A 128 12.30 3.03 -9.38
C THR A 128 11.24 3.70 -8.50
N ARG A 129 11.61 4.82 -7.86
CA ARG A 129 10.67 5.62 -7.05
C ARG A 129 9.42 6.04 -7.83
N ARG A 130 9.55 6.34 -9.13
CA ARG A 130 8.43 6.71 -9.99
C ARG A 130 7.45 5.54 -10.16
N GLN A 131 7.96 4.32 -10.35
CA GLN A 131 7.15 3.11 -10.45
C GLN A 131 6.41 2.83 -9.14
N LEU A 132 7.08 2.96 -8.02
CA LEU A 132 6.46 2.77 -6.70
C LEU A 132 5.35 3.79 -6.44
N LEU A 133 5.61 5.07 -6.75
CA LEU A 133 4.58 6.11 -6.60
C LEU A 133 3.36 5.83 -7.49
N ALA A 134 3.57 5.42 -8.74
CA ALA A 134 2.49 5.09 -9.66
C ALA A 134 1.67 3.89 -9.15
N ALA A 135 2.32 2.85 -8.63
CA ALA A 135 1.65 1.69 -8.05
C ALA A 135 0.85 2.05 -6.79
N THR A 136 1.42 2.88 -5.91
CA THR A 136 0.74 3.36 -4.70
C THR A 136 -0.53 4.15 -5.05
N LEU A 137 -0.43 5.12 -5.97
CA LEU A 137 -1.59 5.89 -6.43
C LEU A 137 -2.66 5.00 -7.07
N GLN A 138 -2.25 3.98 -7.82
CA GLN A 138 -3.20 3.04 -8.42
C GLN A 138 -3.88 2.16 -7.34
N ALA A 139 -3.16 1.72 -6.31
CA ALA A 139 -3.74 0.99 -5.20
C ALA A 139 -4.74 1.87 -4.41
N GLU A 140 -4.40 3.12 -4.13
CA GLU A 140 -5.30 4.10 -3.51
C GLU A 140 -6.56 4.34 -4.36
N ASN A 141 -6.41 4.53 -5.67
CA ASN A 141 -7.54 4.73 -6.57
C ASN A 141 -8.46 3.50 -6.61
N ARG A 142 -7.92 2.28 -6.57
CA ARG A 142 -8.74 1.07 -6.47
C ARG A 142 -9.53 1.03 -5.17
N ALA A 143 -8.89 1.33 -4.05
CA ALA A 143 -9.53 1.36 -2.74
C ALA A 143 -10.65 2.42 -2.67
N THR A 144 -10.44 3.60 -3.26
CA THR A 144 -11.45 4.68 -3.27
C THR A 144 -12.57 4.44 -4.27
N ALA A 145 -12.30 3.83 -5.43
CA ALA A 145 -13.30 3.56 -6.46
C ALA A 145 -14.36 2.53 -5.99
N HIS A 146 -13.96 1.61 -5.12
CA HIS A 146 -14.88 0.61 -4.55
C HIS A 146 -15.59 1.09 -3.28
N GLY A 147 -15.29 2.31 -2.80
CA GLY A 147 -15.79 2.84 -1.52
C GLY A 147 -15.23 2.06 -0.32
N PRO A 148 -15.62 2.41 0.90
CA PRO A 148 -15.41 1.53 2.04
C PRO A 148 -16.20 0.25 1.74
N VAL A 149 -15.47 -0.85 1.51
CA VAL A 149 -16.10 -2.15 1.22
C VAL A 149 -16.92 -2.52 2.46
N GLU A 150 -18.24 -2.36 2.37
CA GLU A 150 -19.13 -2.89 3.40
C GLU A 150 -18.86 -4.38 3.50
N ALA A 151 -18.78 -4.88 4.71
CA ALA A 151 -18.40 -6.27 4.99
C ALA A 151 -19.25 -7.31 4.22
N GLY A 152 -20.46 -6.97 3.82
CA GLY A 152 -21.32 -7.76 2.93
C GLY A 152 -20.78 -7.90 1.49
N GLN A 153 -20.04 -6.91 0.99
CA GLN A 153 -19.48 -6.94 -0.38
C GLN A 153 -18.23 -7.84 -0.47
N ILE A 154 -17.50 -8.02 0.63
CA ILE A 154 -16.34 -8.91 0.67
C ILE A 154 -16.78 -10.37 0.44
N VAL A 155 -17.98 -10.74 0.89
CA VAL A 155 -18.55 -12.08 0.69
C VAL A 155 -18.81 -12.36 -0.80
N HIS A 156 -19.37 -11.39 -1.54
CA HIS A 156 -19.67 -11.55 -2.95
C HIS A 156 -18.44 -11.57 -3.87
N LEU A 157 -17.36 -10.88 -3.52
CA LEU A 157 -16.12 -10.91 -4.29
C LEU A 157 -15.39 -12.26 -4.19
N ALA A 158 -15.56 -12.97 -3.08
CA ALA A 158 -14.95 -14.29 -2.88
C ALA A 158 -15.79 -15.44 -3.49
N GLU A 159 -17.08 -15.22 -3.76
CA GLU A 159 -17.96 -16.18 -4.46
C GLU A 159 -17.88 -16.03 -5.99
N ALA A 160 -17.33 -14.92 -6.49
CA ALA A 160 -17.21 -14.62 -7.92
C ALA A 160 -15.81 -14.93 -8.50
N ALA A 161 -14.86 -15.41 -7.69
CA ALA A 161 -13.51 -15.83 -8.07
C ALA A 161 -13.38 -17.34 -8.05
#